data_a7884c1a71ff4da86e3b86ce2586b557
#
_entry.id   a7884c1a71ff4da86e3b86ce2586b557
#
_cell.length_a   1.000
_cell.length_b   1.000
_cell.length_c   1.000
_cell.angle_alpha   90.00
_cell.angle_beta   90.00
_cell.angle_gamma   90.00
#
_symmetry.space_group_name_H-M   'P 1'
#
loop_
_entity.id
_entity.type
_entity.pdbx_description
1 polymer ?
#
loop_
_entity_poly.entity_id
_entity_poly.type
_entity_poly.pdbx_seq_one_letter_code
_entity_poly.pdbx_strand_id
1 'polypeptide(L)'
;GRVVEVSGDPDHPVTRGLICERGLLMPEHIYHPGRINYPLKLVGGRGEGKWQRVSWDQALDEVAEKLDRLRKSHGPETLAFTHGTSRTHHWDSRRFYNLFGSPNVCGVNNVCMCPSYATEFATYGGMARGNVRKARCVVVWGRASANSSPVQSYPALKAARRNGAKFIVIDPREIEEVRIADMWLQTRPGTDLAPM
;
A
#
# COMPACT_ATOMS: atom_id res chain seq x y z
N GLY A 1 -3.97 28.31 -9.77
CA GLY A 1 -2.54 28.07 -9.68
C GLY A 1 -2.20 26.61 -10.00
N ARG A 2 -0.93 26.36 -10.26
CA ARG A 2 -0.39 25.02 -10.53
C ARG A 2 0.74 24.74 -9.57
N VAL A 3 0.76 23.54 -8.96
CA VAL A 3 1.89 23.08 -8.16
C VAL A 3 3.04 22.78 -9.12
N VAL A 4 4.17 23.44 -8.90
CA VAL A 4 5.36 23.29 -9.77
C VAL A 4 6.42 22.40 -9.15
N GLU A 5 6.47 22.31 -7.81
CA GLU A 5 7.44 21.51 -7.08
C GLU A 5 6.85 21.03 -5.76
N VAL A 6 7.30 19.85 -5.33
CA VAL A 6 7.07 19.29 -4.00
C VAL A 6 8.40 18.86 -3.44
N SER A 7 8.73 19.29 -2.24
CA SER A 7 9.95 18.94 -1.51
C SER A 7 9.63 18.52 -0.08
N GLY A 8 10.58 17.89 0.57
CA GLY A 8 10.46 17.59 2.00
C GLY A 8 10.70 18.83 2.86
N ASP A 9 9.95 18.98 3.92
CA ASP A 9 10.15 20.03 4.90
C ASP A 9 11.38 19.73 5.77
N PRO A 10 12.47 20.53 5.68
CA PRO A 10 13.69 20.32 6.45
C PRO A 10 13.48 20.47 7.95
N ASP A 11 12.49 21.25 8.38
CA ASP A 11 12.20 21.53 9.79
C ASP A 11 11.27 20.48 10.41
N HIS A 12 10.74 19.56 9.61
CA HIS A 12 9.88 18.50 10.13
C HIS A 12 10.66 17.59 11.09
N PRO A 13 10.22 17.42 12.36
CA PRO A 13 11.01 16.80 13.42
C PRO A 13 11.37 15.33 13.16
N VAL A 14 10.55 14.62 12.37
CA VAL A 14 10.76 13.19 12.08
C VAL A 14 11.48 12.99 10.75
N THR A 15 11.02 13.62 9.68
CA THR A 15 11.50 13.36 8.32
C THR A 15 12.71 14.19 7.94
N ARG A 16 12.86 15.40 8.53
CA ARG A 16 14.00 16.30 8.32
C ARG A 16 14.32 16.51 6.83
N GLY A 17 13.31 16.86 6.07
CA GLY A 17 13.43 17.07 4.63
C GLY A 17 13.40 15.79 3.78
N LEU A 18 13.36 14.61 4.37
CA LEU A 18 13.22 13.37 3.60
C LEU A 18 11.78 13.20 3.11
N ILE A 19 11.65 12.93 1.82
CA ILE A 19 10.37 12.62 1.16
C ILE A 19 10.59 11.42 0.21
N CYS A 20 9.58 10.61 0.00
CA CYS A 20 9.67 9.48 -0.92
C CYS A 20 9.44 9.92 -2.37
N GLU A 21 9.90 9.12 -3.31
CA GLU A 21 9.74 9.36 -4.75
C GLU A 21 8.28 9.64 -5.15
N ARG A 22 7.32 8.96 -4.54
CA ARG A 22 5.88 9.19 -4.79
C ARG A 22 5.44 10.60 -4.42
N GLY A 23 6.01 11.16 -3.37
CA GLY A 23 5.77 12.56 -2.99
C GLY A 23 6.37 13.53 -4.01
N LEU A 24 7.61 13.29 -4.43
CA LEU A 24 8.30 14.11 -5.43
C LEU A 24 7.57 14.11 -6.78
N LEU A 25 7.03 12.96 -7.19
CA LEU A 25 6.32 12.78 -8.46
C LEU A 25 4.84 13.24 -8.42
N MET A 26 4.37 13.79 -7.30
CA MET A 26 2.98 14.25 -7.19
C MET A 26 2.56 15.28 -8.26
N PRO A 27 3.38 16.28 -8.65
CA PRO A 27 3.01 17.20 -9.72
C PRO A 27 2.79 16.48 -11.05
N GLU A 28 3.67 15.54 -11.42
CA GLU A 28 3.50 14.74 -12.63
C GLU A 28 2.24 13.90 -12.59
N HIS A 29 1.96 13.26 -11.44
CA HIS A 29 0.76 12.46 -11.26
C HIS A 29 -0.52 13.29 -11.36
N ILE A 30 -0.55 14.48 -10.77
CA ILE A 30 -1.74 15.35 -10.77
C ILE A 30 -2.02 15.90 -12.17
N TYR A 31 -0.98 16.28 -12.91
CA TYR A 31 -1.12 16.95 -14.22
C TYR A 31 -0.81 16.04 -15.40
N HIS A 32 -0.72 14.72 -15.17
CA HIS A 32 -0.44 13.78 -16.24
C HIS A 32 -1.52 13.84 -17.33
N PRO A 33 -1.16 13.94 -18.63
CA PRO A 33 -2.14 14.08 -19.71
C PRO A 33 -3.07 12.86 -19.85
N GLY A 34 -2.62 11.68 -19.45
CA GLY A 34 -3.43 10.46 -19.42
C GLY A 34 -4.31 10.31 -18.18
N ARG A 35 -4.37 11.32 -17.28
CA ARG A 35 -5.22 11.26 -16.09
C ARG A 35 -6.69 11.25 -16.49
N ILE A 36 -7.44 10.29 -15.92
CA ILE A 36 -8.89 10.20 -16.10
C ILE A 36 -9.56 11.25 -15.20
N ASN A 37 -10.13 12.28 -15.80
CA ASN A 37 -10.79 13.38 -15.10
C ASN A 37 -12.33 13.32 -15.15
N TYR A 38 -12.87 12.34 -15.87
CA TYR A 38 -14.31 12.19 -16.09
C TYR A 38 -14.70 10.71 -16.02
N PRO A 39 -15.96 10.39 -15.67
CA PRO A 39 -16.44 9.03 -15.74
C PRO A 39 -16.37 8.48 -17.17
N LEU A 40 -15.93 7.25 -17.29
CA LEU A 40 -15.85 6.51 -18.56
C LEU A 40 -16.72 5.26 -18.46
N LYS A 41 -17.62 5.10 -19.42
CA LYS A 41 -18.48 3.93 -19.58
C LYS A 41 -17.92 3.02 -20.65
N LEU A 42 -17.78 1.73 -20.36
CA LEU A 42 -17.41 0.74 -21.37
C LEU A 42 -18.62 0.53 -22.31
N VAL A 43 -18.41 0.76 -23.61
CA VAL A 43 -19.45 0.62 -24.64
C VAL A 43 -19.24 -0.58 -25.56
N GLY A 44 -18.16 -1.30 -25.38
CA GLY A 44 -17.84 -2.55 -26.08
C GLY A 44 -17.84 -3.76 -25.16
N GLY A 45 -17.40 -4.90 -25.65
CA GLY A 45 -17.12 -6.09 -24.87
C GLY A 45 -15.97 -5.89 -23.91
N ARG A 46 -15.90 -6.74 -22.85
CA ARG A 46 -14.76 -6.72 -21.92
C ARG A 46 -13.47 -7.00 -22.67
N GLY A 47 -12.45 -6.17 -22.45
CA GLY A 47 -11.15 -6.27 -23.11
C GLY A 47 -11.01 -5.48 -24.41
N GLU A 48 -12.10 -4.96 -24.99
CA GLU A 48 -12.03 -4.17 -26.24
C GLU A 48 -11.47 -2.76 -26.02
N GLY A 49 -11.46 -2.26 -24.81
CA GLY A 49 -10.93 -0.92 -24.48
C GLY A 49 -11.75 0.24 -25.05
N LYS A 50 -13.00 0.02 -25.46
CA LYS A 50 -13.88 1.05 -26.03
C LYS A 50 -14.61 1.78 -24.92
N TRP A 51 -14.19 3.02 -24.67
CA TRP A 51 -14.70 3.82 -23.59
C TRP A 51 -15.42 5.08 -24.13
N GLN A 52 -16.56 5.41 -23.55
CA GLN A 52 -17.31 6.63 -23.80
C GLN A 52 -17.30 7.49 -22.54
N ARG A 53 -17.00 8.76 -22.69
CA ARG A 53 -17.16 9.74 -21.61
C ARG A 53 -18.65 9.97 -21.34
N VAL A 54 -19.02 9.96 -20.06
CA VAL A 54 -20.38 10.26 -19.58
C VAL A 54 -20.32 11.35 -18.50
N SER A 55 -21.45 11.95 -18.15
CA SER A 55 -21.54 12.88 -17.04
C SER A 55 -21.47 12.13 -15.69
N TRP A 56 -21.17 12.87 -14.61
CA TRP A 56 -21.23 12.32 -13.27
C TRP A 56 -22.64 11.87 -12.90
N ASP A 57 -23.66 12.67 -13.23
CA ASP A 57 -25.05 12.34 -12.93
C ASP A 57 -25.45 11.04 -13.63
N GLN A 58 -25.18 10.93 -14.93
CA GLN A 58 -25.44 9.69 -15.67
C GLN A 58 -24.70 8.49 -15.05
N ALA A 59 -23.42 8.64 -14.69
CA ALA A 59 -22.65 7.52 -14.12
C ALA A 59 -23.20 7.08 -12.76
N LEU A 60 -23.56 8.05 -11.90
CA LEU A 60 -24.10 7.78 -10.57
C LEU A 60 -25.51 7.15 -10.66
N ASP A 61 -26.38 7.66 -11.50
CA ASP A 61 -27.73 7.12 -11.70
C ASP A 61 -27.68 5.68 -12.21
N GLU A 62 -26.91 5.42 -13.27
CA GLU A 62 -26.78 4.05 -13.82
C GLU A 62 -26.22 3.06 -12.80
N VAL A 63 -25.23 3.47 -11.98
CA VAL A 63 -24.67 2.63 -10.94
C VAL A 63 -25.70 2.39 -9.82
N ALA A 64 -26.37 3.45 -9.36
CA ALA A 64 -27.37 3.35 -8.29
C ALA A 64 -28.56 2.46 -8.70
N GLU A 65 -29.10 2.64 -9.89
CA GLU A 65 -30.20 1.81 -10.42
C GLU A 65 -29.79 0.33 -10.51
N LYS A 66 -28.58 0.07 -10.98
CA LYS A 66 -28.08 -1.30 -11.11
C LYS A 66 -27.88 -1.97 -9.75
N LEU A 67 -27.31 -1.26 -8.79
CA LEU A 67 -27.12 -1.74 -7.43
C LEU A 67 -28.45 -1.96 -6.71
N ASP A 68 -29.40 -1.05 -6.82
CA ASP A 68 -30.73 -1.18 -6.24
C ASP A 68 -31.49 -2.39 -6.81
N ARG A 69 -31.43 -2.57 -8.12
CA ARG A 69 -32.03 -3.74 -8.79
C ARG A 69 -31.40 -5.05 -8.29
N LEU A 70 -30.06 -5.12 -8.20
CA LEU A 70 -29.39 -6.33 -7.69
C LEU A 70 -29.78 -6.62 -6.24
N ARG A 71 -29.80 -5.60 -5.40
CA ARG A 71 -30.21 -5.71 -3.99
C ARG A 71 -31.64 -6.21 -3.85
N LYS A 72 -32.57 -5.68 -4.64
CA LYS A 72 -33.98 -6.09 -4.62
C LYS A 72 -34.20 -7.51 -5.12
N SER A 73 -33.44 -7.94 -6.14
CA SER A 73 -33.60 -9.25 -6.78
C SER A 73 -32.87 -10.38 -6.06
N HIS A 74 -31.76 -10.10 -5.44
CA HIS A 74 -30.82 -11.13 -4.94
C HIS A 74 -30.34 -10.90 -3.50
N GLY A 75 -30.76 -9.82 -2.86
CA GLY A 75 -30.29 -9.46 -1.53
C GLY A 75 -28.99 -8.63 -1.49
N PRO A 76 -28.67 -8.04 -0.35
CA PRO A 76 -27.49 -7.18 -0.21
C PRO A 76 -26.16 -7.94 -0.28
N GLU A 77 -26.14 -9.23 -0.01
CA GLU A 77 -24.96 -10.10 -0.08
C GLU A 77 -24.42 -10.29 -1.51
N THR A 78 -25.16 -9.88 -2.53
CA THR A 78 -24.68 -9.88 -3.94
C THR A 78 -23.56 -8.88 -4.19
N LEU A 79 -23.40 -7.87 -3.34
CA LEU A 79 -22.31 -6.90 -3.44
C LEU A 79 -21.14 -7.34 -2.56
N ALA A 80 -20.00 -7.64 -3.17
CA ALA A 80 -18.74 -7.79 -2.48
C ALA A 80 -17.93 -6.51 -2.59
N PHE A 81 -17.40 -6.03 -1.48
CA PHE A 81 -16.57 -4.84 -1.41
C PHE A 81 -15.14 -5.22 -1.02
N THR A 82 -14.19 -4.98 -1.92
CA THR A 82 -12.77 -5.20 -1.65
C THR A 82 -11.99 -3.89 -1.66
N HIS A 83 -11.11 -3.70 -0.69
CA HIS A 83 -10.31 -2.50 -0.61
C HIS A 83 -8.85 -2.79 -0.23
N GLY A 84 -7.93 -1.97 -0.72
CA GLY A 84 -6.54 -1.96 -0.28
C GLY A 84 -6.37 -1.26 1.07
N THR A 85 -5.15 -0.83 1.37
CA THR A 85 -4.87 -0.02 2.56
C THR A 85 -5.46 1.38 2.36
N SER A 86 -6.75 1.51 2.63
CA SER A 86 -7.46 2.79 2.57
C SER A 86 -7.23 3.56 3.86
N ARG A 87 -6.65 4.74 3.75
CA ARG A 87 -6.36 5.59 4.91
C ARG A 87 -7.26 6.82 4.97
N THR A 88 -7.73 7.32 3.84
CA THR A 88 -8.48 8.56 3.73
C THR A 88 -9.97 8.35 3.44
N HIS A 89 -10.33 7.37 2.63
CA HIS A 89 -11.73 7.12 2.21
C HIS A 89 -12.41 5.97 2.96
N HIS A 90 -11.88 5.61 4.11
CA HIS A 90 -12.37 4.46 4.87
C HIS A 90 -13.78 4.65 5.43
N TRP A 91 -14.10 5.87 5.86
CA TRP A 91 -15.39 6.21 6.43
C TRP A 91 -16.50 6.24 5.38
N ASP A 92 -16.22 6.83 4.22
CA ASP A 92 -17.18 6.90 3.12
C ASP A 92 -17.52 5.50 2.61
N SER A 93 -16.51 4.68 2.40
CA SER A 93 -16.67 3.28 2.00
C SER A 93 -17.50 2.49 3.02
N ARG A 94 -17.18 2.61 4.32
CA ARG A 94 -17.95 1.93 5.39
C ARG A 94 -19.40 2.37 5.41
N ARG A 95 -19.66 3.67 5.30
CA ARG A 95 -21.01 4.20 5.23
C ARG A 95 -21.79 3.58 4.07
N PHE A 96 -21.15 3.52 2.89
CA PHE A 96 -21.77 2.98 1.69
C PHE A 96 -22.19 1.51 1.86
N TYR A 97 -21.27 0.62 2.19
CA TYR A 97 -21.64 -0.80 2.29
C TYR A 97 -22.51 -1.13 3.49
N ASN A 98 -22.41 -0.38 4.61
CA ASN A 98 -23.34 -0.52 5.72
C ASN A 98 -24.78 -0.11 5.34
N LEU A 99 -24.94 0.97 4.60
CA LEU A 99 -26.25 1.40 4.09
C LEU A 99 -26.79 0.45 3.02
N PHE A 100 -25.92 -0.11 2.20
CA PHE A 100 -26.29 -1.14 1.23
C PHE A 100 -26.73 -2.42 1.94
N GLY A 101 -26.15 -2.72 3.09
CA GLY A 101 -26.42 -3.89 3.93
C GLY A 101 -25.59 -5.11 3.57
N SER A 102 -24.50 -4.96 2.80
CA SER A 102 -23.64 -6.10 2.45
C SER A 102 -22.71 -6.49 3.60
N PRO A 103 -22.66 -7.79 3.98
CA PRO A 103 -21.68 -8.33 4.90
C PRO A 103 -20.33 -8.64 4.21
N ASN A 104 -20.28 -8.65 2.89
CA ASN A 104 -19.16 -9.15 2.10
C ASN A 104 -18.08 -8.07 1.91
N VAL A 105 -17.40 -7.74 2.99
CA VAL A 105 -16.33 -6.74 2.99
C VAL A 105 -15.00 -7.42 3.28
N CYS A 106 -14.05 -7.29 2.36
CA CYS A 106 -12.70 -7.80 2.51
C CYS A 106 -11.68 -6.70 2.21
N GLY A 107 -10.66 -6.61 3.02
CA GLY A 107 -9.59 -5.65 2.83
C GLY A 107 -8.22 -6.22 3.18
N VAL A 108 -7.19 -5.45 2.93
CA VAL A 108 -5.81 -5.82 3.24
C VAL A 108 -5.64 -6.20 4.73
N ASN A 109 -6.43 -5.62 5.61
CA ASN A 109 -6.37 -5.93 7.02
C ASN A 109 -6.70 -7.39 7.34
N ASN A 110 -7.56 -8.04 6.55
CA ASN A 110 -7.94 -9.42 6.77
C ASN A 110 -6.78 -10.42 6.54
N VAL A 111 -5.83 -10.07 5.66
CA VAL A 111 -4.77 -10.99 5.23
C VAL A 111 -3.35 -10.45 5.50
N CYS A 112 -3.22 -9.23 6.04
CA CYS A 112 -1.93 -8.57 6.27
C CYS A 112 -1.77 -8.16 7.74
N MET A 113 -2.38 -7.05 8.12
CA MET A 113 -2.07 -6.40 9.40
C MET A 113 -2.76 -7.08 10.59
N CYS A 114 -4.02 -7.47 10.47
CA CYS A 114 -4.72 -8.11 11.58
C CYS A 114 -4.17 -9.49 11.96
N PRO A 115 -3.82 -10.38 11.02
CA PRO A 115 -3.12 -11.62 11.36
C PRO A 115 -1.79 -11.41 12.07
N SER A 116 -0.96 -10.46 11.59
CA SER A 116 0.28 -10.08 12.27
C SER A 116 0.04 -9.63 13.70
N TYR A 117 -0.88 -8.70 13.89
CA TYR A 117 -1.21 -8.20 15.22
C TYR A 117 -1.76 -9.30 16.13
N ALA A 118 -2.67 -10.14 15.64
CA ALA A 118 -3.20 -11.25 16.41
C ALA A 118 -2.08 -12.19 16.88
N THR A 119 -1.14 -12.51 16.00
CA THR A 119 0.00 -13.35 16.33
C THR A 119 0.95 -12.66 17.33
N GLU A 120 1.30 -11.39 17.12
CA GLU A 120 2.17 -10.63 18.04
C GLU A 120 1.53 -10.51 19.44
N PHE A 121 0.24 -10.22 19.51
CA PHE A 121 -0.47 -10.16 20.79
C PHE A 121 -0.56 -11.52 21.47
N ALA A 122 -0.78 -12.60 20.73
CA ALA A 122 -0.86 -13.95 21.29
C ALA A 122 0.51 -14.45 21.79
N THR A 123 1.63 -14.03 21.15
CA THR A 123 2.97 -14.51 21.48
C THR A 123 3.72 -13.61 22.45
N TYR A 124 3.58 -12.29 22.31
CA TYR A 124 4.38 -11.31 23.10
C TYR A 124 3.51 -10.40 23.98
N GLY A 125 2.20 -10.50 23.90
CA GLY A 125 1.27 -9.60 24.60
C GLY A 125 1.17 -8.20 24.00
N GLY A 126 1.75 -7.96 22.82
CA GLY A 126 1.73 -6.68 22.15
C GLY A 126 2.66 -6.61 20.95
N MET A 127 2.66 -5.45 20.28
CA MET A 127 3.48 -5.22 19.10
C MET A 127 4.96 -5.00 19.49
N ALA A 128 5.80 -6.02 19.27
CA ALA A 128 7.22 -5.90 19.46
C ALA A 128 7.88 -5.02 18.39
N ARG A 129 8.67 -4.03 18.81
CA ARG A 129 9.44 -3.15 17.91
C ARG A 129 10.92 -3.18 18.28
N GLY A 130 11.75 -3.74 17.42
CA GLY A 130 13.20 -3.76 17.60
C GLY A 130 13.83 -2.37 17.44
N ASN A 131 14.85 -2.09 18.25
CA ASN A 131 15.67 -0.88 18.03
C ASN A 131 16.80 -1.18 17.05
N VAL A 132 16.50 -1.10 15.76
CA VAL A 132 17.45 -1.40 14.67
C VAL A 132 18.74 -0.58 14.80
N ARG A 133 18.67 0.69 15.22
CA ARG A 133 19.84 1.57 15.33
C ARG A 133 20.88 1.11 16.33
N LYS A 134 20.47 0.33 17.33
CA LYS A 134 21.33 -0.24 18.38
C LYS A 134 21.66 -1.72 18.15
N ALA A 135 21.16 -2.32 17.08
CA ALA A 135 21.43 -3.72 16.76
C ALA A 135 22.90 -3.92 16.38
N ARG A 136 23.47 -5.06 16.78
CA ARG A 136 24.81 -5.50 16.35
C ARG A 136 24.75 -6.39 15.11
N CYS A 137 23.61 -7.02 14.89
CA CYS A 137 23.30 -7.79 13.68
C CYS A 137 21.88 -7.47 13.23
N VAL A 138 21.68 -7.25 11.93
CA VAL A 138 20.41 -6.96 11.29
C VAL A 138 20.17 -7.96 10.18
N VAL A 139 19.04 -8.65 10.25
CA VAL A 139 18.57 -9.51 9.17
C VAL A 139 17.43 -8.77 8.46
N VAL A 140 17.61 -8.50 7.16
CA VAL A 140 16.59 -7.92 6.29
C VAL A 140 16.05 -9.04 5.41
N TRP A 141 14.81 -9.44 5.64
CA TRP A 141 14.19 -10.57 4.97
C TRP A 141 12.93 -10.15 4.20
N GLY A 142 12.96 -10.32 2.87
CA GLY A 142 11.83 -10.01 1.99
C GLY A 142 11.36 -8.55 2.09
N ARG A 143 12.28 -7.60 2.33
CA ARG A 143 11.94 -6.21 2.57
C ARG A 143 12.89 -5.23 1.90
N ALA A 144 12.40 -4.52 0.88
CA ALA A 144 13.10 -3.41 0.26
C ALA A 144 12.75 -2.08 0.96
N SER A 145 13.42 -1.78 2.08
CA SER A 145 13.13 -0.60 2.90
C SER A 145 13.49 0.71 2.18
N ALA A 146 14.48 0.69 1.30
CA ALA A 146 14.85 1.84 0.47
C ALA A 146 13.66 2.34 -0.37
N ASN A 147 12.81 1.41 -0.86
CA ASN A 147 11.63 1.73 -1.66
C ASN A 147 10.36 1.88 -0.80
N SER A 148 10.14 0.96 0.15
CA SER A 148 8.88 0.90 0.92
C SER A 148 8.84 1.87 2.10
N SER A 149 9.98 2.22 2.68
CA SER A 149 10.09 3.12 3.84
C SER A 149 11.39 3.93 3.81
N PRO A 150 11.62 4.72 2.73
CA PRO A 150 12.87 5.46 2.52
C PRO A 150 13.13 6.51 3.58
N VAL A 151 12.07 6.99 4.24
CA VAL A 151 12.14 8.08 5.22
C VAL A 151 12.44 7.59 6.65
N GLN A 152 11.99 6.38 7.01
CA GLN A 152 12.12 5.88 8.38
C GLN A 152 13.02 4.65 8.48
N SER A 153 12.65 3.56 7.82
CA SER A 153 13.33 2.28 7.98
C SER A 153 14.71 2.27 7.35
N TYR A 154 14.84 2.73 6.12
CA TYR A 154 16.13 2.70 5.43
C TYR A 154 17.20 3.58 6.08
N PRO A 155 16.92 4.82 6.54
CA PRO A 155 17.88 5.59 7.33
C PRO A 155 18.27 4.92 8.65
N ALA A 156 17.36 4.16 9.28
CA ALA A 156 17.68 3.40 10.49
C ALA A 156 18.65 2.25 10.21
N LEU A 157 18.47 1.53 9.09
CA LEU A 157 19.41 0.50 8.62
C LEU A 157 20.79 1.10 8.33
N LYS A 158 20.87 2.21 7.61
CA LYS A 158 22.13 2.90 7.34
C LYS A 158 22.82 3.39 8.62
N ALA A 159 22.06 3.83 9.60
CA ALA A 159 22.61 4.21 10.91
C ALA A 159 23.18 3.00 11.65
N ALA A 160 22.47 1.86 11.68
CA ALA A 160 22.98 0.63 12.27
C ALA A 160 24.29 0.18 11.58
N ARG A 161 24.34 0.25 10.25
CA ARG A 161 25.56 -0.08 9.49
C ARG A 161 26.75 0.81 9.87
N ARG A 162 26.53 2.13 9.97
CA ARG A 162 27.58 3.07 10.43
C ARG A 162 28.05 2.79 11.85
N ASN A 163 27.19 2.25 12.70
CA ASN A 163 27.51 1.85 14.07
C ASN A 163 28.16 0.45 14.16
N GLY A 164 28.55 -0.15 13.04
CA GLY A 164 29.27 -1.41 12.98
C GLY A 164 28.40 -2.67 13.00
N ALA A 165 27.09 -2.56 12.83
CA ALA A 165 26.22 -3.72 12.72
C ALA A 165 26.58 -4.58 11.51
N LYS A 166 26.50 -5.90 11.68
CA LYS A 166 26.54 -6.88 10.60
C LYS A 166 25.17 -6.95 9.93
N PHE A 167 25.18 -7.18 8.61
CA PHE A 167 23.96 -7.23 7.82
C PHE A 167 23.85 -8.53 7.02
N ILE A 168 22.73 -9.20 7.17
CA ILE A 168 22.34 -10.34 6.34
C ILE A 168 21.08 -9.92 5.58
N VAL A 169 21.10 -10.04 4.26
CA VAL A 169 19.93 -9.76 3.41
C VAL A 169 19.46 -11.07 2.80
N ILE A 170 18.16 -11.33 2.93
CA ILE A 170 17.49 -12.51 2.35
C ILE A 170 16.41 -11.96 1.42
N ASP A 171 16.65 -11.97 0.12
CA ASP A 171 15.74 -11.49 -0.91
C ASP A 171 16.09 -12.12 -2.25
N PRO A 172 15.12 -12.51 -3.07
CA PRO A 172 15.37 -13.03 -4.41
C PRO A 172 15.96 -12.00 -5.37
N ARG A 173 15.78 -10.70 -5.08
CA ARG A 173 16.24 -9.58 -5.89
C ARG A 173 17.44 -8.89 -5.25
N GLU A 174 18.32 -8.35 -6.07
CA GLU A 174 19.37 -7.44 -5.63
C GLU A 174 18.75 -6.07 -5.28
N ILE A 175 18.24 -5.96 -4.06
CA ILE A 175 17.68 -4.73 -3.53
C ILE A 175 18.79 -3.80 -3.00
N GLU A 176 18.45 -2.52 -2.76
CA GLU A 176 19.43 -1.51 -2.31
C GLU A 176 20.14 -1.92 -1.00
N GLU A 177 19.46 -2.66 -0.12
CA GLU A 177 20.01 -3.17 1.13
C GLU A 177 21.15 -4.16 0.92
N VAL A 178 21.22 -4.84 -0.22
CA VAL A 178 22.34 -5.75 -0.55
C VAL A 178 23.66 -5.00 -0.62
N ARG A 179 23.65 -3.74 -1.05
CA ARG A 179 24.86 -2.89 -1.14
C ARG A 179 25.52 -2.59 0.22
N ILE A 180 24.77 -2.74 1.29
CA ILE A 180 25.27 -2.56 2.66
C ILE A 180 25.37 -3.87 3.42
N ALA A 181 25.09 -5.01 2.78
CA ALA A 181 25.11 -6.33 3.39
C ALA A 181 26.54 -6.89 3.54
N ASP A 182 26.77 -7.64 4.60
CA ASP A 182 27.95 -8.52 4.73
C ASP A 182 27.68 -9.88 4.06
N MET A 183 26.39 -10.27 3.99
CA MET A 183 25.96 -11.53 3.36
C MET A 183 24.62 -11.32 2.65
N TRP A 184 24.50 -11.81 1.43
CA TRP A 184 23.25 -11.89 0.69
C TRP A 184 22.90 -13.35 0.41
N LEU A 185 21.74 -13.76 0.91
CA LEU A 185 21.14 -15.05 0.61
C LEU A 185 20.06 -14.85 -0.45
N GLN A 186 20.41 -15.13 -1.69
CA GLN A 186 19.47 -15.03 -2.80
C GLN A 186 18.59 -16.29 -2.83
N THR A 187 17.38 -16.16 -2.32
CA THR A 187 16.39 -17.25 -2.33
C THR A 187 15.67 -17.32 -3.67
N ARG A 188 15.20 -18.52 -4.04
CA ARG A 188 14.27 -18.64 -5.16
C ARG A 188 12.88 -18.17 -4.72
N PRO A 189 12.12 -17.41 -5.56
CA PRO A 189 10.74 -17.06 -5.23
C PRO A 189 9.91 -18.29 -4.83
N GLY A 190 9.17 -18.19 -3.73
CA GLY A 190 8.36 -19.26 -3.18
C GLY A 190 9.10 -20.26 -2.26
N THR A 191 10.39 -20.03 -1.94
CA THR A 191 11.16 -20.91 -1.05
C THR A 191 11.54 -20.24 0.27
N ASP A 192 10.83 -19.21 0.67
CA ASP A 192 11.16 -18.42 1.88
C ASP A 192 11.10 -19.21 3.19
N LEU A 193 10.35 -20.31 3.22
CA LEU A 193 10.28 -21.21 4.38
C LEU A 193 11.51 -22.11 4.54
N ALA A 194 12.23 -22.38 3.44
CA ALA A 194 13.37 -23.27 3.48
C ALA A 194 14.59 -22.74 4.27
N PRO A 195 14.86 -21.40 4.29
CA PRO A 195 15.94 -20.83 5.09
C PRO A 195 15.63 -20.69 6.59
N MET A 196 14.38 -20.96 7.00
CA MET A 196 13.98 -20.93 8.43
C MET A 196 14.37 -22.21 9.14
#